data_e13b836ab0e01242a77afdfebcbbf96d
#
_entry.id   e13b836ab0e01242a77afdfebcbbf96d
#
_cell.length_a   1.000
_cell.length_b   1.000
_cell.length_c   1.000
_cell.angle_alpha   90.00
_cell.angle_beta   90.00
_cell.angle_gamma   90.00
#
_symmetry.space_group_name_H-M   'P 1'
#
loop_
_entity.id
_entity.type
_entity.pdbx_description
1 polymer ?
#
loop_
_entity_poly.entity_id
_entity_poly.type
_entity_poly.pdbx_seq_one_letter_code
_entity_poly.pdbx_strand_id
1 'polypeptide(L)'
;MTHAMKIAIVDDEQDMRRSISQWLALSGYDTETFGSAEDALKVLGPEYPGIVISDIRMPGMDGMQFLKKLMGNDSALPVIMITGHGDVPMAVEAMRVGAFDFLEKPFNPDRMSELAKKATGARRLVMDNRALRRELSDGSQLMNKLIGQSPVMERLREDILDLGQADGHVLIDGETGTGKTLVAHALHAVGSRAGKKFVLISCSAFEEDALAKRLFGPMLPEDGQLPAIEEARGGTLVLEDIEALSETMQARLLSVINEQGTPGETRIVAISNLQEAGRTSEDVLRSDLFYRLAALKITVPPLRARGEDILTLFTRLGEQFSEEYGCDAPQITAQEAAQLLQAPWPGNVRQLINLAERAVLQSRRGAGTISSLLMNDHEDMQPVMTTEGKPLKEYVEAFERMLIDNTMRRHRGSISSVMDELCLPRRTLNEKMAKYGLQRSDYL
;
A
#
# COMPACT_ATOMS: atom_id res chain seq x y z
N MET A 1 -11.56 3.71 -11.37
CA MET A 1 -12.89 4.07 -11.93
C MET A 1 -13.79 4.50 -10.79
N THR A 2 -14.10 5.78 -10.67
CA THR A 2 -15.04 6.31 -9.66
C THR A 2 -16.44 5.83 -10.02
N HIS A 3 -16.95 4.80 -9.34
CA HIS A 3 -18.33 4.37 -9.48
C HIS A 3 -19.25 5.53 -9.06
N ALA A 4 -20.18 5.93 -9.95
CA ALA A 4 -21.23 6.87 -9.60
C ALA A 4 -22.03 6.27 -8.42
N MET A 5 -22.17 7.03 -7.34
CA MET A 5 -22.88 6.56 -6.14
C MET A 5 -24.37 6.51 -6.43
N LYS A 6 -25.01 5.38 -6.15
CA LYS A 6 -26.44 5.12 -6.37
C LYS A 6 -27.27 5.36 -5.11
N ILE A 7 -28.54 5.63 -5.29
CA ILE A 7 -29.49 5.73 -4.18
C ILE A 7 -30.65 4.78 -4.43
N ALA A 8 -30.79 3.75 -3.60
CA ALA A 8 -31.93 2.85 -3.60
C ALA A 8 -33.09 3.48 -2.81
N ILE A 9 -34.27 3.61 -3.44
CA ILE A 9 -35.45 4.16 -2.83
C ILE A 9 -36.48 3.02 -2.68
N VAL A 10 -36.89 2.72 -1.45
CA VAL A 10 -37.80 1.62 -1.10
C VAL A 10 -39.04 2.19 -0.41
N ASP A 11 -40.16 2.15 -1.07
CA ASP A 11 -41.45 2.68 -0.58
C ASP A 11 -42.57 1.94 -1.36
N ASP A 12 -43.67 1.56 -0.75
CA ASP A 12 -44.76 0.89 -1.44
C ASP A 12 -45.60 1.85 -2.31
N GLU A 13 -45.60 3.16 -2.00
CA GLU A 13 -46.29 4.18 -2.74
C GLU A 13 -45.53 4.61 -4.02
N GLN A 14 -46.06 4.29 -5.19
CA GLN A 14 -45.39 4.58 -6.47
C GLN A 14 -45.14 6.07 -6.69
N ASP A 15 -46.07 6.93 -6.30
CA ASP A 15 -45.97 8.37 -6.51
C ASP A 15 -44.91 8.97 -5.61
N MET A 16 -44.74 8.48 -4.38
CA MET A 16 -43.66 8.86 -3.48
C MET A 16 -42.30 8.47 -4.04
N ARG A 17 -42.13 7.22 -4.48
CA ARG A 17 -40.91 6.75 -5.10
C ARG A 17 -40.50 7.62 -6.29
N ARG A 18 -41.46 7.97 -7.17
CA ARG A 18 -41.18 8.83 -8.34
C ARG A 18 -40.76 10.24 -7.93
N SER A 19 -41.43 10.83 -6.95
CA SER A 19 -41.14 12.17 -6.48
C SER A 19 -39.72 12.24 -5.88
N ILE A 20 -39.38 11.30 -5.00
CA ILE A 20 -38.01 11.22 -4.38
C ILE A 20 -36.96 10.99 -5.46
N SER A 21 -37.19 10.07 -6.40
CA SER A 21 -36.26 9.80 -7.49
C SER A 21 -36.02 11.03 -8.36
N GLN A 22 -37.07 11.77 -8.72
CA GLN A 22 -36.92 13.00 -9.52
C GLN A 22 -36.10 14.09 -8.79
N TRP A 23 -36.33 14.31 -7.50
CA TRP A 23 -35.60 15.29 -6.72
C TRP A 23 -34.10 14.94 -6.60
N LEU A 24 -33.80 13.66 -6.35
CA LEU A 24 -32.42 13.21 -6.24
C LEU A 24 -31.72 13.20 -7.61
N ALA A 25 -32.44 12.88 -8.69
CA ALA A 25 -31.90 12.97 -10.05
C ALA A 25 -31.56 14.43 -10.44
N LEU A 26 -32.39 15.41 -10.05
CA LEU A 26 -32.09 16.85 -10.22
C LEU A 26 -30.85 17.28 -9.41
N SER A 27 -30.57 16.59 -8.31
CA SER A 27 -29.35 16.80 -7.51
C SER A 27 -28.14 16.01 -8.03
N GLY A 28 -28.25 15.32 -9.18
CA GLY A 28 -27.15 14.63 -9.84
C GLY A 28 -26.90 13.19 -9.36
N TYR A 29 -27.86 12.58 -8.64
CA TYR A 29 -27.73 11.19 -8.18
C TYR A 29 -28.40 10.21 -9.16
N ASP A 30 -27.80 9.03 -9.31
CA ASP A 30 -28.41 7.88 -9.97
C ASP A 30 -29.31 7.14 -8.97
N THR A 31 -30.55 6.86 -9.34
CA THR A 31 -31.56 6.29 -8.42
C THR A 31 -32.13 4.97 -8.92
N GLU A 32 -32.29 4.01 -8.02
CA GLU A 32 -32.98 2.74 -8.24
C GLU A 32 -34.20 2.67 -7.31
N THR A 33 -35.37 2.27 -7.83
CA THR A 33 -36.60 2.28 -7.05
C THR A 33 -37.15 0.88 -6.87
N PHE A 34 -37.59 0.55 -5.65
CA PHE A 34 -38.16 -0.77 -5.29
C PHE A 34 -39.52 -0.57 -4.60
N GLY A 35 -40.50 -1.36 -4.98
CA GLY A 35 -41.86 -1.34 -4.39
C GLY A 35 -42.02 -2.19 -3.15
N SER A 36 -40.98 -2.99 -2.81
CA SER A 36 -40.95 -3.85 -1.62
C SER A 36 -39.56 -4.01 -1.06
N ALA A 37 -39.44 -4.28 0.24
CA ALA A 37 -38.21 -4.61 0.90
C ALA A 37 -37.58 -5.91 0.36
N GLU A 38 -38.40 -6.89 0.00
CA GLU A 38 -37.97 -8.19 -0.52
C GLU A 38 -37.24 -8.04 -1.87
N ASP A 39 -37.73 -7.17 -2.75
CA ASP A 39 -37.07 -6.93 -4.04
C ASP A 39 -35.81 -6.16 -3.88
N ALA A 40 -35.75 -5.19 -2.98
CA ALA A 40 -34.56 -4.43 -2.66
C ALA A 40 -33.46 -5.34 -2.09
N LEU A 41 -33.75 -6.29 -1.21
CA LEU A 41 -32.79 -7.23 -0.62
C LEU A 41 -32.08 -8.12 -1.65
N LYS A 42 -32.69 -8.36 -2.83
CA LYS A 42 -32.05 -9.13 -3.91
C LYS A 42 -30.85 -8.39 -4.54
N VAL A 43 -30.83 -7.07 -4.44
CA VAL A 43 -29.84 -6.19 -5.06
C VAL A 43 -28.88 -5.58 -4.03
N LEU A 44 -29.40 -5.26 -2.84
CA LEU A 44 -28.67 -4.56 -1.80
C LEU A 44 -27.79 -5.52 -0.99
N GLY A 45 -26.52 -5.59 -1.33
CA GLY A 45 -25.52 -6.39 -0.64
C GLY A 45 -24.31 -5.55 -0.19
N PRO A 46 -23.28 -6.19 0.38
CA PRO A 46 -22.06 -5.51 0.85
C PRO A 46 -21.33 -4.72 -0.24
N GLU A 47 -21.52 -5.10 -1.50
CA GLU A 47 -20.89 -4.48 -2.67
C GLU A 47 -21.76 -3.39 -3.33
N TYR A 48 -22.93 -3.10 -2.78
CA TYR A 48 -23.79 -2.06 -3.34
C TYR A 48 -23.13 -0.69 -3.27
N PRO A 49 -22.87 -0.01 -4.41
CA PRO A 49 -22.12 1.25 -4.47
C PRO A 49 -23.04 2.43 -4.18
N GLY A 50 -23.75 2.43 -3.05
CA GLY A 50 -24.76 3.45 -2.79
C GLY A 50 -25.31 3.42 -1.37
N ILE A 51 -26.41 4.16 -1.19
CA ILE A 51 -27.16 4.28 0.05
C ILE A 51 -28.60 3.81 -0.14
N VAL A 52 -29.32 3.61 0.95
CA VAL A 52 -30.73 3.24 0.94
C VAL A 52 -31.58 4.34 1.58
N ILE A 53 -32.71 4.68 0.97
CA ILE A 53 -33.77 5.50 1.54
C ILE A 53 -35.02 4.61 1.59
N SER A 54 -35.54 4.32 2.78
CA SER A 54 -36.66 3.38 2.96
C SER A 54 -37.76 3.98 3.79
N ASP A 55 -39.02 3.76 3.37
CA ASP A 55 -40.15 3.97 4.24
C ASP A 55 -40.17 2.95 5.38
N ILE A 56 -40.69 3.34 6.54
CA ILE A 56 -40.89 2.46 7.69
C ILE A 56 -42.12 1.58 7.50
N ARG A 57 -43.20 2.14 6.97
CA ARG A 57 -44.47 1.44 6.85
C ARG A 57 -44.64 0.88 5.45
N MET A 58 -44.34 -0.38 5.29
CA MET A 58 -44.52 -1.09 4.02
C MET A 58 -45.28 -2.40 4.26
N PRO A 59 -46.14 -2.87 3.30
CA PRO A 59 -46.76 -4.16 3.39
C PRO A 59 -45.75 -5.31 3.26
N GLY A 60 -46.03 -6.42 3.96
CA GLY A 60 -45.09 -7.56 4.01
C GLY A 60 -43.97 -7.33 4.99
N MET A 61 -42.77 -7.12 4.52
CA MET A 61 -41.62 -6.76 5.36
C MET A 61 -41.59 -5.24 5.61
N ASP A 62 -41.80 -4.86 6.87
CA ASP A 62 -41.71 -3.44 7.26
C ASP A 62 -40.27 -2.90 7.21
N GLY A 63 -40.14 -1.55 7.20
CA GLY A 63 -38.86 -0.90 7.09
C GLY A 63 -37.90 -1.18 8.26
N MET A 64 -38.42 -1.49 9.46
CA MET A 64 -37.58 -1.85 10.61
C MET A 64 -37.00 -3.26 10.49
N GLN A 65 -37.77 -4.21 9.98
CA GLN A 65 -37.29 -5.57 9.68
C GLN A 65 -36.28 -5.53 8.54
N PHE A 66 -36.53 -4.69 7.54
CA PHE A 66 -35.64 -4.47 6.42
C PHE A 66 -34.32 -3.87 6.88
N LEU A 67 -34.31 -2.80 7.71
CA LEU A 67 -33.13 -2.20 8.30
C LEU A 67 -32.29 -3.24 9.07
N LYS A 68 -32.93 -4.06 9.93
CA LYS A 68 -32.23 -5.11 10.68
C LYS A 68 -31.51 -6.11 9.76
N LYS A 69 -32.13 -6.50 8.66
CA LYS A 69 -31.52 -7.40 7.68
C LYS A 69 -30.35 -6.74 6.94
N LEU A 70 -30.50 -5.48 6.53
CA LEU A 70 -29.43 -4.72 5.90
C LEU A 70 -28.23 -4.55 6.84
N MET A 71 -28.47 -4.19 8.10
CA MET A 71 -27.39 -4.05 9.11
C MET A 71 -26.72 -5.39 9.42
N GLY A 72 -27.46 -6.49 9.37
CA GLY A 72 -26.89 -7.85 9.50
C GLY A 72 -26.03 -8.25 8.31
N ASN A 73 -26.34 -7.79 7.10
CA ASN A 73 -25.58 -8.06 5.88
C ASN A 73 -24.37 -7.12 5.73
N ASP A 74 -24.58 -5.84 5.99
CA ASP A 74 -23.55 -4.80 5.91
C ASP A 74 -23.87 -3.63 6.85
N SER A 75 -23.28 -3.61 8.02
CA SER A 75 -23.47 -2.53 9.01
C SER A 75 -22.91 -1.17 8.54
N ALA A 76 -22.13 -1.15 7.47
CA ALA A 76 -21.56 0.08 6.88
C ALA A 76 -22.37 0.59 5.68
N LEU A 77 -23.53 -0.01 5.37
CA LEU A 77 -24.46 0.47 4.34
C LEU A 77 -25.34 1.57 4.97
N PRO A 78 -25.22 2.86 4.54
CA PRO A 78 -26.06 3.91 5.11
C PRO A 78 -27.52 3.75 4.69
N VAL A 79 -28.41 3.70 5.68
CA VAL A 79 -29.86 3.63 5.49
C VAL A 79 -30.51 4.85 6.13
N ILE A 80 -31.22 5.66 5.32
CA ILE A 80 -32.03 6.78 5.77
C ILE A 80 -33.50 6.30 5.83
N MET A 81 -34.14 6.42 7.00
CA MET A 81 -35.52 5.97 7.18
C MET A 81 -36.48 7.13 6.98
N ILE A 82 -37.58 6.89 6.26
CA ILE A 82 -38.69 7.86 6.13
C ILE A 82 -39.79 7.46 7.10
N THR A 83 -40.28 8.40 7.90
CA THR A 83 -41.27 8.15 8.95
C THR A 83 -42.54 8.99 8.71
N GLY A 84 -43.70 8.49 9.10
CA GLY A 84 -44.94 9.28 9.14
C GLY A 84 -45.04 10.20 10.36
N HIS A 85 -46.00 11.11 10.33
CA HIS A 85 -46.24 12.04 11.42
C HIS A 85 -46.58 11.31 12.74
N GLY A 86 -45.82 11.59 13.81
CA GLY A 86 -46.03 10.98 15.13
C GLY A 86 -45.23 9.69 15.41
N ASP A 87 -44.43 9.21 14.49
CA ASP A 87 -43.66 7.97 14.65
C ASP A 87 -42.27 8.19 15.30
N VAL A 88 -42.08 9.24 16.14
CA VAL A 88 -40.83 9.56 16.81
C VAL A 88 -40.21 8.36 17.58
N PRO A 89 -40.97 7.54 18.29
CA PRO A 89 -40.41 6.34 18.95
C PRO A 89 -39.78 5.36 17.96
N MET A 90 -40.35 5.18 16.76
CA MET A 90 -39.81 4.31 15.72
C MET A 90 -38.56 4.89 15.07
N ALA A 91 -38.47 6.22 14.94
CA ALA A 91 -37.26 6.87 14.47
C ALA A 91 -36.10 6.65 15.45
N VAL A 92 -36.35 6.79 16.75
CA VAL A 92 -35.33 6.52 17.80
C VAL A 92 -34.90 5.06 17.77
N GLU A 93 -35.83 4.14 17.60
CA GLU A 93 -35.49 2.70 17.51
C GLU A 93 -34.68 2.41 16.23
N ALA A 94 -35.02 3.02 15.10
CA ALA A 94 -34.23 2.91 13.86
C ALA A 94 -32.78 3.36 14.04
N MET A 95 -32.55 4.47 14.73
CA MET A 95 -31.21 4.95 15.06
C MET A 95 -30.45 3.95 15.97
N ARG A 96 -31.11 3.32 16.93
CA ARG A 96 -30.51 2.27 17.78
C ARG A 96 -30.15 1.01 17.01
N VAL A 97 -30.91 0.66 15.99
CA VAL A 97 -30.67 -0.50 15.12
C VAL A 97 -29.50 -0.23 14.14
N GLY A 98 -29.17 1.04 13.88
CA GLY A 98 -28.05 1.42 13.02
C GLY A 98 -28.45 2.21 11.77
N ALA A 99 -29.64 2.81 11.74
CA ALA A 99 -29.97 3.75 10.67
C ALA A 99 -28.99 4.92 10.65
N PHE A 100 -28.64 5.41 9.47
CA PHE A 100 -27.76 6.56 9.31
C PHE A 100 -28.43 7.87 9.77
N ASP A 101 -29.71 8.04 9.39
CA ASP A 101 -30.56 9.16 9.82
C ASP A 101 -32.03 8.85 9.51
N PHE A 102 -32.95 9.77 9.83
CA PHE A 102 -34.36 9.68 9.49
C PHE A 102 -34.93 10.99 8.97
N LEU A 103 -36.02 10.92 8.20
CA LEU A 103 -36.80 12.02 7.66
C LEU A 103 -38.27 11.85 8.00
N GLU A 104 -38.93 12.87 8.56
CA GLU A 104 -40.35 12.85 8.88
C GLU A 104 -41.15 13.44 7.71
N LYS A 105 -42.26 12.72 7.27
CA LYS A 105 -43.19 13.20 6.26
C LYS A 105 -44.13 14.26 6.89
N PRO A 106 -44.36 15.43 6.25
CA PRO A 106 -43.75 15.90 4.99
C PRO A 106 -42.33 16.43 5.21
N PHE A 107 -41.38 16.05 4.37
CA PHE A 107 -39.97 16.49 4.49
C PHE A 107 -39.61 17.53 3.44
N ASN A 108 -38.58 18.34 3.78
CA ASN A 108 -37.99 19.30 2.86
C ASN A 108 -37.01 18.57 1.91
N PRO A 109 -37.14 18.73 0.58
CA PRO A 109 -36.22 18.17 -0.41
C PRO A 109 -34.74 18.54 -0.19
N ASP A 110 -34.47 19.78 0.27
CA ASP A 110 -33.09 20.22 0.54
C ASP A 110 -32.46 19.41 1.67
N ARG A 111 -33.23 19.09 2.73
CA ARG A 111 -32.78 18.26 3.84
C ARG A 111 -32.48 16.82 3.37
N MET A 112 -33.32 16.27 2.49
CA MET A 112 -33.07 14.96 1.90
C MET A 112 -31.77 14.97 1.09
N SER A 113 -31.55 15.98 0.26
CA SER A 113 -30.33 16.11 -0.55
C SER A 113 -29.07 16.27 0.34
N GLU A 114 -29.17 17.01 1.44
CA GLU A 114 -28.08 17.14 2.41
C GLU A 114 -27.72 15.80 3.07
N LEU A 115 -28.75 15.04 3.52
CA LEU A 115 -28.54 13.73 4.12
C LEU A 115 -28.00 12.72 3.11
N ALA A 116 -28.52 12.72 1.88
CA ALA A 116 -28.00 11.88 0.80
C ALA A 116 -26.52 12.17 0.52
N LYS A 117 -26.11 13.45 0.52
CA LYS A 117 -24.72 13.86 0.34
C LYS A 117 -23.81 13.35 1.45
N LYS A 118 -24.24 13.46 2.72
CA LYS A 118 -23.47 12.95 3.87
C LYS A 118 -23.35 11.43 3.83
N ALA A 119 -24.45 10.73 3.57
CA ALA A 119 -24.52 9.27 3.51
C ALA A 119 -23.69 8.69 2.35
N THR A 120 -23.79 9.28 1.14
CA THR A 120 -23.00 8.86 -0.03
C THR A 120 -21.51 9.13 0.18
N GLY A 121 -21.14 10.23 0.84
CA GLY A 121 -19.74 10.52 1.22
C GLY A 121 -19.18 9.44 2.16
N ALA A 122 -19.93 9.10 3.21
CA ALA A 122 -19.54 8.03 4.13
C ALA A 122 -19.42 6.66 3.41
N ARG A 123 -20.39 6.32 2.56
CA ARG A 123 -20.34 5.07 1.79
C ARG A 123 -19.16 5.00 0.84
N ARG A 124 -18.84 6.10 0.16
CA ARG A 124 -17.66 6.17 -0.73
C ARG A 124 -16.39 5.81 0.01
N LEU A 125 -16.14 6.39 1.18
CA LEU A 125 -14.96 6.07 1.99
C LEU A 125 -14.90 4.59 2.37
N VAL A 126 -16.04 3.96 2.69
CA VAL A 126 -16.11 2.53 2.99
C VAL A 126 -15.78 1.69 1.75
N MET A 127 -16.35 2.05 0.59
CA MET A 127 -16.11 1.31 -0.66
C MET A 127 -14.65 1.46 -1.14
N ASP A 128 -14.08 2.66 -1.05
CA ASP A 128 -12.68 2.92 -1.40
C ASP A 128 -11.74 2.10 -0.48
N ASN A 129 -12.03 2.07 0.83
CA ASN A 129 -11.27 1.25 1.77
C ASN A 129 -11.39 -0.26 1.46
N ARG A 130 -12.58 -0.73 1.09
CA ARG A 130 -12.79 -2.13 0.67
C ARG A 130 -12.04 -2.46 -0.63
N ALA A 131 -12.07 -1.54 -1.60
CA ALA A 131 -11.33 -1.69 -2.86
C ALA A 131 -9.82 -1.78 -2.60
N LEU A 132 -9.27 -0.86 -1.80
CA LEU A 132 -7.87 -0.88 -1.38
C LEU A 132 -7.49 -2.19 -0.65
N ARG A 133 -8.35 -2.65 0.27
CA ARG A 133 -8.12 -3.93 0.97
C ARG A 133 -8.13 -5.13 0.03
N ARG A 134 -8.99 -5.15 -1.01
CA ARG A 134 -9.01 -6.23 -2.02
C ARG A 134 -7.77 -6.19 -2.88
N GLU A 135 -7.35 -5.02 -3.34
CA GLU A 135 -6.10 -4.85 -4.08
C GLU A 135 -4.90 -5.35 -3.27
N LEU A 136 -4.90 -5.10 -1.96
CA LEU A 136 -3.89 -5.59 -1.02
C LEU A 136 -4.02 -7.09 -0.69
N SER A 137 -5.15 -7.72 -1.01
CA SER A 137 -5.38 -9.16 -0.79
C SER A 137 -5.18 -10.00 -2.06
N ASP A 138 -5.06 -9.37 -3.23
CA ASP A 138 -4.77 -10.07 -4.48
C ASP A 138 -3.24 -10.23 -4.61
N GLY A 139 -2.76 -11.44 -4.30
CA GLY A 139 -1.34 -11.77 -4.33
C GLY A 139 -0.70 -11.53 -5.70
N SER A 140 -1.41 -11.74 -6.80
CA SER A 140 -0.88 -11.50 -8.14
C SER A 140 -0.74 -10.02 -8.45
N GLN A 141 -1.67 -9.18 -8.02
CA GLN A 141 -1.58 -7.74 -8.16
C GLN A 141 -0.47 -7.14 -7.30
N LEU A 142 -0.29 -7.63 -6.07
CA LEU A 142 0.81 -7.20 -5.20
C LEU A 142 2.17 -7.59 -5.74
N MET A 143 2.31 -8.79 -6.30
CA MET A 143 3.54 -9.21 -6.98
C MET A 143 3.85 -8.31 -8.20
N ASN A 144 2.82 -7.85 -8.94
CA ASN A 144 2.98 -6.90 -10.04
C ASN A 144 3.38 -5.48 -9.57
N LYS A 145 3.04 -5.10 -8.32
CA LYS A 145 3.50 -3.84 -7.70
C LYS A 145 4.98 -3.89 -7.28
N LEU A 146 5.57 -5.09 -7.14
CA LEU A 146 7.01 -5.28 -6.96
C LEU A 146 7.73 -5.14 -8.32
N ILE A 147 7.77 -3.91 -8.83
CA ILE A 147 8.33 -3.57 -10.14
C ILE A 147 9.83 -3.83 -10.16
N GLY A 148 10.33 -4.43 -11.25
CA GLY A 148 11.73 -4.68 -11.51
C GLY A 148 11.96 -6.05 -12.13
N GLN A 149 12.95 -6.15 -13.01
CA GLN A 149 13.37 -7.39 -13.70
C GLN A 149 14.82 -7.74 -13.38
N SER A 150 15.47 -6.97 -12.50
CA SER A 150 16.83 -7.28 -12.07
C SER A 150 16.88 -8.63 -11.33
N PRO A 151 18.00 -9.35 -11.40
CA PRO A 151 18.16 -10.64 -10.71
C PRO A 151 17.90 -10.58 -9.21
N VAL A 152 18.18 -9.44 -8.57
CA VAL A 152 17.91 -9.24 -7.14
C VAL A 152 16.41 -9.12 -6.84
N MET A 153 15.63 -8.54 -7.76
CA MET A 153 14.18 -8.45 -7.63
C MET A 153 13.47 -9.77 -8.00
N GLU A 154 14.04 -10.56 -8.90
CA GLU A 154 13.55 -11.90 -9.20
C GLU A 154 13.71 -12.82 -7.99
N ARG A 155 14.90 -12.85 -7.37
CA ARG A 155 15.13 -13.58 -6.12
C ARG A 155 14.20 -13.14 -4.99
N LEU A 156 13.98 -11.83 -4.84
CA LEU A 156 13.04 -11.33 -3.84
C LEU A 156 11.62 -11.87 -4.07
N ARG A 157 11.16 -11.97 -5.32
CA ARG A 157 9.84 -12.55 -5.63
C ARG A 157 9.79 -14.06 -5.34
N GLU A 158 10.86 -14.80 -5.65
CA GLU A 158 10.98 -16.21 -5.30
C GLU A 158 10.93 -16.42 -3.78
N ASP A 159 11.72 -15.64 -3.01
CA ASP A 159 11.70 -15.67 -1.55
C ASP A 159 10.31 -15.38 -0.98
N ILE A 160 9.58 -14.40 -1.55
CA ILE A 160 8.21 -14.08 -1.13
C ILE A 160 7.27 -15.27 -1.39
N LEU A 161 7.37 -15.92 -2.54
CA LEU A 161 6.52 -17.07 -2.88
C LEU A 161 6.80 -18.26 -1.95
N ASP A 162 8.07 -18.58 -1.74
CA ASP A 162 8.49 -19.70 -0.92
C ASP A 162 8.14 -19.47 0.57
N LEU A 163 8.54 -18.33 1.10
CA LEU A 163 8.29 -18.00 2.50
C LEU A 163 6.83 -17.62 2.77
N GLY A 164 6.07 -17.21 1.76
CA GLY A 164 4.64 -16.97 1.87
C GLY A 164 3.88 -18.23 2.30
N GLN A 165 4.27 -19.40 1.81
CA GLN A 165 3.65 -20.69 2.13
C GLN A 165 4.05 -21.25 3.51
N ALA A 166 5.13 -20.74 4.10
CA ALA A 166 5.58 -21.18 5.42
C ALA A 166 4.76 -20.52 6.54
N ASP A 167 4.51 -21.23 7.64
CA ASP A 167 3.78 -20.70 8.81
C ASP A 167 4.66 -19.97 9.82
N GLY A 168 5.98 -20.02 9.68
CA GLY A 168 6.95 -19.38 10.58
C GLY A 168 6.85 -17.86 10.57
N HIS A 169 7.31 -17.24 11.67
CA HIS A 169 7.50 -15.78 11.73
C HIS A 169 8.57 -15.36 10.72
N VAL A 170 8.48 -14.12 10.22
CA VAL A 170 9.40 -13.58 9.19
C VAL A 170 9.97 -12.26 9.66
N LEU A 171 11.28 -12.11 9.52
CA LEU A 171 11.96 -10.84 9.64
C LEU A 171 12.25 -10.26 8.25
N ILE A 172 11.78 -9.06 7.98
CA ILE A 172 12.04 -8.31 6.75
C ILE A 172 13.02 -7.18 7.07
N ASP A 173 14.24 -7.32 6.58
CA ASP A 173 15.28 -6.31 6.70
C ASP A 173 15.45 -5.51 5.41
N GLY A 174 15.92 -4.29 5.52
CA GLY A 174 16.27 -3.44 4.39
C GLY A 174 16.29 -1.97 4.78
N GLU A 175 16.88 -1.15 3.94
CA GLU A 175 16.94 0.30 4.15
C GLU A 175 15.56 0.95 4.13
N THR A 176 15.43 2.13 4.75
CA THR A 176 14.20 2.93 4.71
C THR A 176 13.79 3.24 3.27
N GLY A 177 12.49 3.14 2.97
CA GLY A 177 11.94 3.46 1.65
C GLY A 177 12.15 2.41 0.56
N THR A 178 12.66 1.20 0.88
CA THR A 178 12.86 0.10 -0.10
C THR A 178 11.58 -0.63 -0.49
N GLY A 179 10.48 -0.48 0.27
CA GLY A 179 9.20 -1.14 0.02
C GLY A 179 8.92 -2.36 0.90
N LYS A 180 9.52 -2.46 2.09
CA LYS A 180 9.33 -3.59 3.03
C LYS A 180 7.88 -3.87 3.38
N THR A 181 7.08 -2.83 3.59
CA THR A 181 5.64 -2.97 3.85
C THR A 181 4.91 -3.65 2.70
N LEU A 182 5.27 -3.32 1.45
CA LEU A 182 4.71 -3.99 0.26
C LEU A 182 5.10 -5.47 0.23
N VAL A 183 6.33 -5.81 0.63
CA VAL A 183 6.79 -7.20 0.76
C VAL A 183 5.98 -7.95 1.83
N ALA A 184 5.70 -7.32 2.98
CA ALA A 184 4.86 -7.93 4.02
C ALA A 184 3.42 -8.20 3.54
N HIS A 185 2.84 -7.27 2.78
CA HIS A 185 1.54 -7.47 2.14
C HIS A 185 1.58 -8.61 1.11
N ALA A 186 2.61 -8.65 0.27
CA ALA A 186 2.77 -9.70 -0.73
C ALA A 186 2.92 -11.08 -0.08
N LEU A 187 3.75 -11.22 0.97
CA LEU A 187 3.89 -12.45 1.76
C LEU A 187 2.56 -12.96 2.31
N HIS A 188 1.74 -12.05 2.86
CA HIS A 188 0.42 -12.42 3.36
C HIS A 188 -0.51 -12.88 2.24
N ALA A 189 -0.53 -12.16 1.12
CA ALA A 189 -1.47 -12.37 0.03
C ALA A 189 -1.15 -13.62 -0.82
N VAL A 190 0.13 -14.05 -0.93
CA VAL A 190 0.50 -15.29 -1.63
C VAL A 190 0.50 -16.52 -0.72
N GLY A 191 0.40 -16.32 0.59
CA GLY A 191 0.53 -17.39 1.58
C GLY A 191 -0.79 -18.09 1.93
N SER A 192 -0.67 -19.11 2.80
CA SER A 192 -1.79 -19.90 3.36
C SER A 192 -2.81 -19.05 4.13
N ARG A 193 -2.43 -17.82 4.49
CA ARG A 193 -3.26 -16.85 5.24
C ARG A 193 -3.90 -15.77 4.37
N ALA A 194 -3.82 -15.92 3.04
CA ALA A 194 -4.48 -15.03 2.09
C ALA A 194 -6.00 -14.90 2.44
N GLY A 195 -6.49 -13.66 2.43
CA GLY A 195 -7.88 -13.36 2.80
C GLY A 195 -8.19 -13.42 4.29
N LYS A 196 -7.25 -13.77 5.18
CA LYS A 196 -7.37 -13.62 6.62
C LYS A 196 -7.06 -12.18 7.05
N LYS A 197 -7.18 -11.90 8.36
CA LYS A 197 -6.87 -10.58 8.91
C LYS A 197 -5.39 -10.23 8.70
N PHE A 198 -5.15 -9.02 8.22
CA PHE A 198 -3.82 -8.38 8.13
C PHE A 198 -3.86 -7.13 9.01
N VAL A 199 -3.06 -7.12 10.06
CA VAL A 199 -2.97 -5.99 11.00
C VAL A 199 -1.57 -5.44 10.94
N LEU A 200 -1.44 -4.12 10.70
CA LEU A 200 -0.16 -3.41 10.63
C LEU A 200 -0.06 -2.44 11.80
N ILE A 201 1.03 -2.51 12.55
CA ILE A 201 1.36 -1.61 13.65
C ILE A 201 2.77 -1.07 13.43
N SER A 202 2.91 0.25 13.37
CA SER A 202 4.22 0.91 13.46
C SER A 202 4.57 1.11 14.92
N CYS A 203 5.63 0.45 15.39
CA CYS A 203 6.05 0.51 16.78
C CYS A 203 6.56 1.91 17.17
N SER A 204 7.13 2.64 16.22
CA SER A 204 7.63 4.01 16.43
C SER A 204 6.54 5.08 16.49
N ALA A 205 5.30 4.75 16.09
CA ALA A 205 4.19 5.71 16.04
C ALA A 205 3.46 5.91 17.39
N PHE A 206 3.82 5.13 18.42
CA PHE A 206 3.15 5.13 19.71
C PHE A 206 4.13 5.34 20.86
N GLU A 207 3.67 6.00 21.93
CA GLU A 207 4.32 5.94 23.23
C GLU A 207 4.21 4.51 23.81
N GLU A 208 5.16 4.10 24.67
CA GLU A 208 5.32 2.72 25.14
C GLU A 208 4.03 2.16 25.78
N ASP A 209 3.36 2.92 26.65
CA ASP A 209 2.14 2.49 27.33
C ASP A 209 0.97 2.32 26.33
N ALA A 210 0.85 3.22 25.36
CA ALA A 210 -0.17 3.14 24.31
C ALA A 210 0.08 1.95 23.39
N LEU A 211 1.35 1.69 23.02
CA LEU A 211 1.74 0.54 22.23
C LEU A 211 1.47 -0.76 22.99
N ALA A 212 1.81 -0.82 24.29
CA ALA A 212 1.55 -1.98 25.14
C ALA A 212 0.04 -2.29 25.21
N LYS A 213 -0.79 -1.26 25.37
CA LYS A 213 -2.26 -1.39 25.35
C LYS A 213 -2.76 -1.86 23.97
N ARG A 214 -2.23 -1.29 22.89
CA ARG A 214 -2.64 -1.63 21.51
C ARG A 214 -2.24 -3.06 21.12
N LEU A 215 -1.07 -3.52 21.52
CA LEU A 215 -0.57 -4.87 21.19
C LEU A 215 -1.16 -5.95 22.10
N PHE A 216 -1.20 -5.71 23.41
CA PHE A 216 -1.41 -6.73 24.45
C PHE A 216 -2.51 -6.35 25.45
N GLY A 217 -3.36 -5.38 25.15
CA GLY A 217 -4.43 -4.93 26.02
C GLY A 217 -5.46 -6.02 26.36
N PRO A 218 -6.47 -5.73 27.20
CA PRO A 218 -7.49 -6.70 27.57
C PRO A 218 -8.38 -7.06 26.39
N MET A 219 -8.91 -8.28 26.35
CA MET A 219 -9.83 -8.78 25.31
C MET A 219 -11.19 -8.04 25.29
N LEU A 220 -11.57 -7.37 26.38
CA LEU A 220 -12.76 -6.53 26.47
C LEU A 220 -12.33 -5.09 26.80
N PRO A 221 -11.81 -4.35 25.84
CA PRO A 221 -11.39 -2.97 26.05
C PRO A 221 -12.60 -2.05 26.21
N GLU A 222 -12.47 -1.01 27.03
CA GLU A 222 -13.50 0.01 27.23
C GLU A 222 -13.84 0.77 25.93
N ASP A 223 -12.88 0.87 25.01
CA ASP A 223 -12.98 1.52 23.70
C ASP A 223 -13.46 0.58 22.57
N GLY A 224 -13.73 -0.69 22.85
CA GLY A 224 -14.22 -1.68 21.89
C GLY A 224 -13.19 -2.16 20.86
N GLN A 225 -11.91 -1.74 20.96
CA GLN A 225 -10.86 -2.14 20.03
C GLN A 225 -10.02 -3.30 20.59
N LEU A 226 -10.11 -4.48 19.97
CA LEU A 226 -9.32 -5.65 20.36
C LEU A 226 -7.80 -5.37 20.28
N PRO A 227 -6.99 -6.00 21.19
CA PRO A 227 -5.54 -5.99 21.04
C PRO A 227 -5.11 -6.51 19.67
N ALA A 228 -4.06 -5.91 19.10
CA ALA A 228 -3.64 -6.23 17.72
C ALA A 228 -3.32 -7.72 17.52
N ILE A 229 -2.78 -8.36 18.54
CA ILE A 229 -2.45 -9.78 18.49
C ILE A 229 -3.71 -10.67 18.39
N GLU A 230 -4.77 -10.31 19.07
CA GLU A 230 -6.07 -11.00 19.01
C GLU A 230 -6.85 -10.59 17.74
N GLU A 231 -6.75 -9.33 17.34
CA GLU A 231 -7.34 -8.85 16.10
C GLU A 231 -6.79 -9.61 14.88
N ALA A 232 -5.47 -9.93 14.90
CA ALA A 232 -4.77 -10.65 13.83
C ALA A 232 -4.89 -12.17 13.94
N ARG A 233 -5.65 -12.71 14.88
CA ARG A 233 -5.74 -14.16 15.15
C ARG A 233 -6.12 -14.96 13.87
N GLY A 234 -5.34 -15.99 13.58
CA GLY A 234 -5.46 -16.79 12.37
C GLY A 234 -4.96 -16.10 11.09
N GLY A 235 -4.53 -14.86 11.20
CA GLY A 235 -4.01 -14.02 10.12
C GLY A 235 -2.55 -13.63 10.32
N THR A 236 -2.23 -12.37 9.97
CA THR A 236 -0.86 -11.84 10.04
C THR A 236 -0.83 -10.51 10.79
N LEU A 237 0.05 -10.42 11.79
CA LEU A 237 0.41 -9.18 12.48
C LEU A 237 1.75 -8.69 11.95
N VAL A 238 1.79 -7.49 11.39
CA VAL A 238 3.01 -6.84 10.92
C VAL A 238 3.41 -5.79 11.94
N LEU A 239 4.66 -5.86 12.40
CA LEU A 239 5.28 -4.91 13.32
C LEU A 239 6.36 -4.16 12.56
N GLU A 240 6.09 -2.90 12.18
CA GLU A 240 7.09 -2.01 11.58
C GLU A 240 7.92 -1.32 12.66
N ASP A 241 9.15 -0.99 12.31
CA ASP A 241 10.14 -0.37 13.21
C ASP A 241 10.31 -1.19 14.50
N ILE A 242 10.53 -2.51 14.35
CA ILE A 242 10.62 -3.45 15.48
C ILE A 242 11.73 -3.05 16.48
N GLU A 243 12.76 -2.35 16.01
CA GLU A 243 13.84 -1.78 16.81
C GLU A 243 13.40 -0.68 17.78
N ALA A 244 12.22 -0.10 17.58
CA ALA A 244 11.65 0.90 18.51
C ALA A 244 11.06 0.26 19.80
N LEU A 245 10.94 -1.06 19.85
CA LEU A 245 10.47 -1.74 21.04
C LEU A 245 11.51 -1.67 22.18
N SER A 246 11.07 -1.22 23.36
CA SER A 246 11.89 -1.32 24.59
C SER A 246 12.17 -2.78 24.96
N GLU A 247 13.20 -3.04 25.76
CA GLU A 247 13.53 -4.39 26.23
C GLU A 247 12.33 -5.06 26.93
N THR A 248 11.55 -4.30 27.69
CA THR A 248 10.34 -4.76 28.35
C THR A 248 9.29 -5.23 27.35
N MET A 249 9.07 -4.45 26.31
CA MET A 249 8.12 -4.78 25.23
C MET A 249 8.59 -5.99 24.42
N GLN A 250 9.89 -6.09 24.14
CA GLN A 250 10.49 -7.25 23.47
C GLN A 250 10.29 -8.54 24.28
N ALA A 251 10.52 -8.49 25.62
CA ALA A 251 10.28 -9.63 26.50
C ALA A 251 8.80 -10.06 26.52
N ARG A 252 7.89 -9.09 26.54
CA ARG A 252 6.44 -9.35 26.51
C ARG A 252 6.01 -9.96 25.18
N LEU A 253 6.52 -9.44 24.06
CA LEU A 253 6.26 -10.00 22.72
C LEU A 253 6.73 -11.46 22.65
N LEU A 254 7.93 -11.74 23.14
CA LEU A 254 8.48 -13.10 23.18
C LEU A 254 7.61 -14.05 24.02
N SER A 255 7.12 -13.61 25.18
CA SER A 255 6.20 -14.41 26.02
C SER A 255 4.96 -14.81 25.22
N VAL A 256 4.33 -13.83 24.56
CA VAL A 256 3.13 -14.07 23.77
C VAL A 256 3.40 -15.02 22.58
N ILE A 257 4.54 -14.85 21.88
CA ILE A 257 4.94 -15.78 20.81
C ILE A 257 5.11 -17.21 21.31
N ASN A 258 5.66 -17.38 22.51
CA ASN A 258 5.89 -18.71 23.10
C ASN A 258 4.59 -19.35 23.63
N GLU A 259 3.65 -18.55 24.14
CA GLU A 259 2.34 -19.02 24.58
C GLU A 259 1.44 -19.46 23.41
N GLN A 260 1.61 -18.85 22.24
CA GLN A 260 0.89 -19.16 21.00
C GLN A 260 1.42 -20.42 20.27
N GLY A 261 2.01 -21.38 20.94
CA GLY A 261 2.75 -22.52 20.37
C GLY A 261 2.00 -23.50 19.45
N THR A 262 0.79 -23.19 18.96
CA THR A 262 -0.01 -24.06 18.09
C THR A 262 -0.09 -23.57 16.63
N PRO A 263 -0.04 -24.48 15.65
CA PRO A 263 -0.29 -24.13 14.24
C PRO A 263 -1.71 -23.53 14.08
N GLY A 264 -1.80 -22.34 13.54
CA GLY A 264 -3.07 -21.63 13.28
C GLY A 264 -3.26 -20.32 14.05
N GLU A 265 -2.32 -19.95 14.92
CA GLU A 265 -2.31 -18.69 15.62
C GLU A 265 -1.73 -17.53 14.78
N THR A 266 -1.48 -16.37 15.38
CA THR A 266 -1.08 -15.17 14.65
C THR A 266 0.34 -15.30 14.07
N ARG A 267 0.50 -15.17 12.76
CA ARG A 267 1.82 -15.04 12.13
C ARG A 267 2.36 -13.64 12.35
N ILE A 268 3.57 -13.52 12.86
CA ILE A 268 4.24 -12.23 13.04
C ILE A 268 5.21 -12.01 11.88
N VAL A 269 5.12 -10.83 11.26
CA VAL A 269 6.09 -10.32 10.30
C VAL A 269 6.71 -9.07 10.90
N ALA A 270 7.98 -9.14 11.28
CA ALA A 270 8.72 -8.01 11.81
C ALA A 270 9.46 -7.27 10.70
N ILE A 271 9.41 -5.96 10.68
CA ILE A 271 10.12 -5.11 9.71
C ILE A 271 11.14 -4.26 10.46
N SER A 272 12.40 -4.31 10.01
CA SER A 272 13.50 -3.52 10.54
C SER A 272 14.13 -2.59 9.49
N ASN A 273 14.63 -1.43 9.96
CA ASN A 273 15.26 -0.39 9.15
C ASN A 273 16.78 -0.24 9.43
N LEU A 274 17.36 -1.09 10.26
CA LEU A 274 18.69 -0.88 10.86
C LEU A 274 19.89 -0.97 9.91
N GLN A 275 19.71 -1.41 8.66
CA GLN A 275 20.84 -1.52 7.71
C GLN A 275 21.53 -0.18 7.37
N GLU A 276 20.88 0.96 7.64
CA GLU A 276 21.44 2.29 7.32
C GLU A 276 22.55 2.74 8.27
N ALA A 277 22.58 2.23 9.50
CA ALA A 277 23.51 2.70 10.56
C ALA A 277 24.70 1.76 10.81
N GLY A 278 24.89 0.73 9.95
CA GLY A 278 25.92 -0.29 10.20
C GLY A 278 25.59 -1.19 11.41
N ARG A 279 24.38 -1.08 11.95
CA ARG A 279 23.83 -1.98 12.97
C ARG A 279 22.92 -3.00 12.32
N THR A 280 22.85 -4.19 12.88
CA THR A 280 21.94 -5.24 12.46
C THR A 280 20.77 -5.36 13.45
N SER A 281 19.68 -5.99 13.01
CA SER A 281 18.56 -6.30 13.91
C SER A 281 18.98 -7.18 15.08
N GLU A 282 20.04 -7.97 14.92
CA GLU A 282 20.66 -8.81 15.97
C GLU A 282 21.33 -7.96 17.07
N ASP A 283 21.86 -6.76 16.73
CA ASP A 283 22.52 -5.89 17.69
C ASP A 283 21.57 -5.13 18.61
N VAL A 284 20.29 -5.00 18.19
CA VAL A 284 19.28 -4.16 18.88
C VAL A 284 18.18 -4.99 19.52
N LEU A 285 17.82 -6.09 18.90
CA LEU A 285 16.83 -7.00 19.47
C LEU A 285 17.47 -7.94 20.48
N ARG A 286 16.73 -8.30 21.51
CA ARG A 286 17.11 -9.40 22.42
C ARG A 286 17.39 -10.66 21.58
N SER A 287 18.47 -11.35 21.83
CA SER A 287 18.89 -12.53 21.06
C SER A 287 17.81 -13.61 20.98
N ASP A 288 17.08 -13.86 22.09
CA ASP A 288 16.00 -14.84 22.14
C ASP A 288 14.82 -14.45 21.24
N LEU A 289 14.43 -13.18 21.18
CA LEU A 289 13.39 -12.67 20.29
C LEU A 289 13.88 -12.67 18.83
N PHE A 290 15.12 -12.22 18.59
CA PHE A 290 15.69 -12.20 17.25
C PHE A 290 15.65 -13.58 16.60
N TYR A 291 16.18 -14.64 17.25
CA TYR A 291 16.17 -15.99 16.67
C TYR A 291 14.75 -16.54 16.46
N ARG A 292 13.78 -16.09 17.25
CA ARG A 292 12.39 -16.50 17.06
C ARG A 292 11.73 -15.82 15.86
N LEU A 293 11.99 -14.52 15.64
CA LEU A 293 11.45 -13.74 14.53
C LEU A 293 12.21 -13.99 13.21
N ALA A 294 13.53 -14.16 13.28
CA ALA A 294 14.41 -14.37 12.13
C ALA A 294 14.54 -15.82 11.68
N ALA A 295 13.64 -16.71 12.17
CA ALA A 295 13.57 -18.09 11.68
C ALA A 295 13.43 -18.14 10.15
N LEU A 296 12.70 -17.20 9.58
CA LEU A 296 12.64 -16.92 8.15
C LEU A 296 13.04 -15.43 7.95
N LYS A 297 13.91 -15.17 6.98
CA LYS A 297 14.43 -13.82 6.75
C LYS A 297 14.34 -13.44 5.29
N ILE A 298 13.87 -12.21 5.03
CA ILE A 298 13.89 -11.57 3.71
C ILE A 298 14.68 -10.28 3.81
N THR A 299 15.61 -10.08 2.87
CA THR A 299 16.33 -8.80 2.75
C THR A 299 15.87 -8.09 1.49
N VAL A 300 15.27 -6.91 1.65
CA VAL A 300 14.81 -6.10 0.53
C VAL A 300 15.98 -5.29 -0.02
N PRO A 301 16.38 -5.48 -1.29
CA PRO A 301 17.53 -4.81 -1.85
C PRO A 301 17.33 -3.30 -1.91
N PRO A 302 18.37 -2.48 -1.63
CA PRO A 302 18.31 -1.04 -1.82
C PRO A 302 18.18 -0.68 -3.31
N LEU A 303 17.61 0.49 -3.61
CA LEU A 303 17.31 0.90 -4.99
C LEU A 303 18.56 0.91 -5.89
N ARG A 304 19.71 1.38 -5.36
CA ARG A 304 21.00 1.38 -6.08
C ARG A 304 21.49 -0.01 -6.51
N ALA A 305 21.02 -1.07 -5.86
CA ALA A 305 21.36 -2.47 -6.24
C ALA A 305 20.42 -3.07 -7.30
N ARG A 306 19.37 -2.34 -7.69
CA ARG A 306 18.37 -2.82 -8.66
C ARG A 306 18.68 -2.44 -10.12
N GLY A 307 19.80 -1.73 -10.37
CA GLY A 307 20.28 -1.40 -11.72
C GLY A 307 19.21 -0.69 -12.57
N GLU A 308 18.93 -1.22 -13.75
CA GLU A 308 17.99 -0.61 -14.72
C GLU A 308 16.54 -0.55 -14.25
N ASP A 309 16.18 -1.28 -13.19
CA ASP A 309 14.85 -1.17 -12.59
C ASP A 309 14.54 0.26 -12.11
N ILE A 310 15.56 1.06 -11.79
CA ILE A 310 15.43 2.48 -11.43
C ILE A 310 14.71 3.26 -12.53
N LEU A 311 15.13 3.06 -13.78
CA LEU A 311 14.52 3.75 -14.94
C LEU A 311 13.10 3.25 -15.19
N THR A 312 12.88 1.94 -15.10
CA THR A 312 11.55 1.33 -15.24
C THR A 312 10.58 1.86 -14.17
N LEU A 313 11.04 1.93 -12.92
CA LEU A 313 10.26 2.49 -11.80
C LEU A 313 9.94 3.97 -12.02
N PHE A 314 10.95 4.77 -12.38
CA PHE A 314 10.78 6.21 -12.62
C PHE A 314 9.78 6.47 -13.74
N THR A 315 9.91 5.77 -14.87
CA THR A 315 8.99 5.91 -16.02
C THR A 315 7.56 5.58 -15.61
N ARG A 316 7.35 4.45 -14.93
CA ARG A 316 6.02 4.02 -14.50
C ARG A 316 5.37 4.96 -13.48
N LEU A 317 6.16 5.50 -12.55
CA LEU A 317 5.70 6.52 -11.61
C LEU A 317 5.37 7.83 -12.33
N GLY A 318 6.20 8.23 -13.31
CA GLY A 318 5.95 9.40 -14.15
C GLY A 318 4.65 9.27 -14.94
N GLU A 319 4.37 8.13 -15.56
CA GLU A 319 3.11 7.83 -16.25
C GLU A 319 1.92 7.92 -15.28
N GLN A 320 2.01 7.29 -14.11
CA GLN A 320 0.96 7.31 -13.09
C GLN A 320 0.62 8.74 -12.65
N PHE A 321 1.62 9.55 -12.29
CA PHE A 321 1.39 10.95 -11.89
C PHE A 321 0.91 11.82 -13.04
N SER A 322 1.34 11.52 -14.27
CA SER A 322 0.87 12.25 -15.45
C SER A 322 -0.62 12.03 -15.72
N GLU A 323 -1.10 10.80 -15.55
CA GLU A 323 -2.54 10.48 -15.59
C GLU A 323 -3.30 11.19 -14.46
N GLU A 324 -2.75 11.19 -13.24
CA GLU A 324 -3.38 11.81 -12.06
C GLU A 324 -3.50 13.33 -12.20
N TYR A 325 -2.44 13.99 -12.70
CA TYR A 325 -2.41 15.45 -12.85
C TYR A 325 -2.87 15.94 -14.22
N GLY A 326 -3.20 15.04 -15.15
CA GLY A 326 -3.69 15.38 -16.51
C GLY A 326 -2.66 16.14 -17.34
N CYS A 327 -1.40 15.70 -17.31
CA CYS A 327 -0.29 16.30 -18.06
C CYS A 327 0.59 15.23 -18.71
N ASP A 328 1.49 15.65 -19.61
CA ASP A 328 2.39 14.73 -20.29
C ASP A 328 3.50 14.21 -19.35
N ALA A 329 3.85 12.94 -19.52
CA ALA A 329 4.95 12.33 -18.75
C ALA A 329 6.30 12.96 -19.15
N PRO A 330 7.18 13.24 -18.17
CA PRO A 330 8.50 13.79 -18.46
C PRO A 330 9.33 12.79 -19.28
N GLN A 331 9.90 13.26 -20.38
CA GLN A 331 10.80 12.44 -21.20
C GLN A 331 12.20 12.45 -20.58
N ILE A 332 12.75 11.25 -20.35
CA ILE A 332 14.07 11.08 -19.77
C ILE A 332 15.12 11.13 -20.90
N THR A 333 16.04 12.07 -20.84
CA THR A 333 17.20 12.11 -21.73
C THR A 333 18.24 11.06 -21.33
N ALA A 334 19.12 10.67 -22.25
CA ALA A 334 20.20 9.73 -21.96
C ALA A 334 21.11 10.19 -20.81
N GLN A 335 21.34 11.50 -20.70
CA GLN A 335 22.12 12.09 -19.61
C GLN A 335 21.41 11.95 -18.26
N GLU A 336 20.11 12.24 -18.21
CA GLU A 336 19.30 12.10 -17.00
C GLU A 336 19.16 10.64 -16.56
N ALA A 337 19.01 9.72 -17.52
CA ALA A 337 19.03 8.28 -17.25
C ALA A 337 20.34 7.85 -16.58
N ALA A 338 21.47 8.32 -17.06
CA ALA A 338 22.77 8.03 -16.46
C ALA A 338 22.87 8.60 -15.03
N GLN A 339 22.34 9.79 -14.77
CA GLN A 339 22.32 10.41 -13.45
C GLN A 339 21.42 9.64 -12.47
N LEU A 340 20.22 9.23 -12.91
CA LEU A 340 19.32 8.39 -12.11
C LEU A 340 19.96 7.05 -11.70
N LEU A 341 20.69 6.41 -12.63
CA LEU A 341 21.39 5.15 -12.36
C LEU A 341 22.58 5.29 -11.41
N GLN A 342 23.24 6.45 -11.39
CA GLN A 342 24.43 6.71 -10.57
C GLN A 342 24.09 7.32 -9.21
N ALA A 343 22.88 7.79 -9.00
CA ALA A 343 22.46 8.42 -7.76
C ALA A 343 22.48 7.41 -6.58
N PRO A 344 22.89 7.84 -5.38
CA PRO A 344 23.04 6.95 -4.22
C PRO A 344 21.72 6.48 -3.61
N TRP A 345 20.62 7.20 -3.83
CA TRP A 345 19.27 6.88 -3.38
C TRP A 345 19.15 6.54 -1.88
N PRO A 346 19.57 7.38 -0.96
CA PRO A 346 19.47 7.09 0.48
C PRO A 346 18.02 6.90 0.95
N GLY A 347 17.06 7.58 0.34
CA GLY A 347 15.63 7.39 0.59
C GLY A 347 14.97 6.34 -0.32
N ASN A 348 15.76 5.60 -1.10
CA ASN A 348 15.34 4.50 -1.94
C ASN A 348 14.11 4.82 -2.83
N VAL A 349 13.13 3.91 -2.90
CA VAL A 349 11.92 4.07 -3.74
C VAL A 349 11.07 5.26 -3.29
N ARG A 350 11.03 5.57 -1.98
CA ARG A 350 10.31 6.74 -1.48
C ARG A 350 10.87 8.04 -2.04
N GLN A 351 12.18 8.16 -2.13
CA GLN A 351 12.85 9.31 -2.75
C GLN A 351 12.58 9.36 -4.25
N LEU A 352 12.61 8.21 -4.94
CA LEU A 352 12.32 8.13 -6.38
C LEU A 352 10.88 8.54 -6.68
N ILE A 353 9.89 8.15 -5.86
CA ILE A 353 8.49 8.56 -5.98
C ILE A 353 8.38 10.09 -5.90
N ASN A 354 8.98 10.71 -4.88
CA ASN A 354 8.95 12.16 -4.72
C ASN A 354 9.64 12.89 -5.89
N LEU A 355 10.73 12.33 -6.42
CA LEU A 355 11.40 12.89 -7.59
C LEU A 355 10.53 12.81 -8.83
N ALA A 356 9.89 11.66 -9.09
CA ALA A 356 9.02 11.46 -10.25
C ALA A 356 7.81 12.40 -10.20
N GLU A 357 7.17 12.57 -9.04
CA GLU A 357 6.07 13.50 -8.84
C GLU A 357 6.48 14.95 -9.12
N ARG A 358 7.63 15.39 -8.57
CA ARG A 358 8.16 16.74 -8.83
C ARG A 358 8.52 16.94 -10.29
N ALA A 359 9.07 15.93 -10.96
CA ALA A 359 9.40 16.00 -12.39
C ALA A 359 8.15 16.20 -13.26
N VAL A 360 7.06 15.49 -12.95
CA VAL A 360 5.77 15.66 -13.63
C VAL A 360 5.19 17.05 -13.40
N LEU A 361 5.20 17.54 -12.17
CA LEU A 361 4.69 18.88 -11.83
C LEU A 361 5.52 20.00 -12.48
N GLN A 362 6.83 19.83 -12.64
CA GLN A 362 7.69 20.78 -13.35
C GLN A 362 7.48 20.73 -14.87
N SER A 363 7.31 19.55 -15.45
CA SER A 363 6.96 19.39 -16.88
C SER A 363 5.71 20.18 -17.24
N ARG A 364 4.68 20.12 -16.39
CA ARG A 364 3.45 20.93 -16.55
C ARG A 364 3.71 22.46 -16.59
N ARG A 365 4.75 22.94 -15.92
CA ARG A 365 5.12 24.35 -15.87
C ARG A 365 6.06 24.77 -17.01
N GLY A 366 6.50 23.82 -17.85
CA GLY A 366 7.47 24.09 -18.91
C GLY A 366 8.86 24.45 -18.39
N ALA A 367 9.18 24.14 -17.13
CA ALA A 367 10.42 24.54 -16.48
C ALA A 367 11.03 23.35 -15.74
N GLY A 368 12.34 23.18 -15.88
CA GLY A 368 13.15 22.26 -15.11
C GLY A 368 13.48 20.94 -15.82
N THR A 369 14.66 20.44 -15.52
CA THR A 369 15.15 19.12 -15.94
C THR A 369 15.23 18.20 -14.71
N ILE A 370 15.14 16.90 -14.91
CA ILE A 370 15.36 15.89 -13.86
C ILE A 370 16.74 16.12 -13.21
N SER A 371 17.72 16.52 -14.00
CA SER A 371 19.06 16.89 -13.53
C SER A 371 19.04 18.00 -12.46
N SER A 372 18.22 19.05 -12.66
CA SER A 372 18.12 20.15 -11.70
C SER A 372 17.45 19.71 -10.38
N LEU A 373 16.50 18.78 -10.45
CA LEU A 373 15.86 18.22 -9.26
C LEU A 373 16.78 17.31 -8.47
N LEU A 374 17.60 16.50 -9.15
CA LEU A 374 18.59 15.66 -8.50
C LEU A 374 19.68 16.48 -7.81
N MET A 375 20.13 17.60 -8.40
CA MET A 375 21.11 18.49 -7.79
C MET A 375 20.57 19.16 -6.53
N ASN A 376 19.35 19.64 -6.54
CA ASN A 376 18.72 20.27 -5.37
C ASN A 376 18.55 19.29 -4.20
N ASP A 377 18.24 18.01 -4.47
CA ASP A 377 18.18 16.96 -3.43
C ASP A 377 19.57 16.66 -2.82
N HIS A 378 20.65 16.95 -3.53
CA HIS A 378 22.02 16.80 -3.03
C HIS A 378 22.53 18.01 -2.23
N GLU A 379 21.99 19.21 -2.45
CA GLU A 379 22.37 20.41 -1.68
C GLU A 379 21.82 20.40 -0.25
N ASP A 380 20.65 19.80 -0.03
CA ASP A 380 20.07 19.57 1.31
C ASP A 380 20.77 18.45 2.11
N MET A 381 21.57 17.63 1.44
CA MET A 381 22.38 16.60 2.04
C MET A 381 23.85 16.97 1.83
N GLN A 382 24.50 17.49 2.88
CA GLN A 382 25.95 17.56 2.89
C GLN A 382 26.52 16.20 2.48
N PRO A 383 27.38 16.13 1.45
CA PRO A 383 27.98 14.87 1.09
C PRO A 383 28.81 14.42 2.29
N VAL A 384 28.39 13.36 2.95
CA VAL A 384 29.34 12.54 3.70
C VAL A 384 30.20 11.89 2.63
N MET A 385 31.13 12.67 2.11
CA MET A 385 32.33 12.13 1.47
C MET A 385 33.09 11.41 2.57
N THR A 386 32.78 10.17 2.82
CA THR A 386 33.74 9.21 3.29
C THR A 386 34.74 9.03 2.12
N THR A 387 35.57 10.02 1.93
CA THR A 387 36.83 9.83 1.25
C THR A 387 37.65 8.91 2.18
N GLU A 388 37.42 7.62 2.11
CA GLU A 388 38.49 6.67 2.36
C GLU A 388 39.58 7.11 1.39
N GLY A 389 40.69 7.60 1.90
CA GLY A 389 41.78 8.24 1.19
C GLY A 389 42.47 7.40 0.12
N LYS A 390 41.69 6.92 -0.86
CA LYS A 390 42.20 6.23 -2.04
C LYS A 390 42.70 7.27 -3.06
N PRO A 391 43.83 7.03 -3.71
CA PRO A 391 44.33 7.92 -4.75
C PRO A 391 43.30 8.06 -5.90
N LEU A 392 43.18 9.26 -6.49
CA LEU A 392 42.33 9.54 -7.64
C LEU A 392 42.42 8.46 -8.74
N LYS A 393 43.61 7.91 -8.92
CA LYS A 393 43.91 6.84 -9.89
C LYS A 393 43.03 5.60 -9.65
N GLU A 394 42.81 5.18 -8.42
CA GLU A 394 42.00 4.01 -8.10
C GLU A 394 40.50 4.25 -8.40
N TYR A 395 40.01 5.48 -8.16
CA TYR A 395 38.65 5.85 -8.54
C TYR A 395 38.45 5.85 -10.06
N VAL A 396 39.37 6.37 -10.81
CA VAL A 396 39.37 6.38 -12.28
C VAL A 396 39.38 4.94 -12.84
N GLU A 397 40.26 4.09 -12.26
CA GLU A 397 40.36 2.68 -12.67
C GLU A 397 39.09 1.87 -12.36
N ALA A 398 38.49 2.11 -11.19
CA ALA A 398 37.20 1.49 -10.81
C ALA A 398 36.06 1.91 -11.76
N PHE A 399 36.01 3.20 -12.10
CA PHE A 399 35.01 3.76 -13.02
C PHE A 399 35.18 3.19 -14.45
N GLU A 400 36.41 3.17 -14.97
CA GLU A 400 36.71 2.59 -16.29
C GLU A 400 36.35 1.11 -16.34
N ARG A 401 36.69 0.33 -15.29
CA ARG A 401 36.31 -1.08 -15.19
C ARG A 401 34.82 -1.26 -15.24
N MET A 402 34.06 -0.52 -14.44
CA MET A 402 32.61 -0.58 -14.39
C MET A 402 31.96 -0.24 -15.73
N LEU A 403 32.45 0.80 -16.40
CA LEU A 403 31.93 1.22 -17.70
C LEU A 403 32.13 0.15 -18.78
N ILE A 404 33.32 -0.46 -18.83
CA ILE A 404 33.63 -1.52 -19.78
C ILE A 404 32.80 -2.78 -19.48
N ASP A 405 32.70 -3.18 -18.20
CA ASP A 405 31.92 -4.35 -17.77
C ASP A 405 30.45 -4.21 -18.15
N ASN A 406 29.82 -3.09 -17.82
CA ASN A 406 28.41 -2.83 -18.14
C ASN A 406 28.16 -2.81 -19.65
N THR A 407 29.06 -2.18 -20.42
CA THR A 407 28.92 -2.14 -21.88
C THR A 407 29.12 -3.52 -22.52
N MET A 408 30.04 -4.32 -22.00
CA MET A 408 30.26 -5.71 -22.41
C MET A 408 29.03 -6.59 -22.15
N ARG A 409 28.40 -6.47 -21.00
CA ARG A 409 27.13 -7.16 -20.66
C ARG A 409 26.01 -6.77 -21.61
N ARG A 410 25.81 -5.46 -21.84
CA ARG A 410 24.78 -4.92 -22.74
C ARG A 410 24.92 -5.46 -24.15
N HIS A 411 26.15 -5.56 -24.67
CA HIS A 411 26.42 -6.06 -26.01
C HIS A 411 26.75 -7.56 -26.08
N ARG A 412 26.47 -8.33 -25.02
CA ARG A 412 26.68 -9.77 -24.95
C ARG A 412 28.07 -10.20 -25.48
N GLY A 413 29.11 -9.51 -25.05
CA GLY A 413 30.50 -9.81 -25.46
C GLY A 413 30.89 -9.38 -26.87
N SER A 414 30.08 -8.58 -27.58
CA SER A 414 30.39 -8.06 -28.91
C SER A 414 31.43 -6.93 -28.84
N ILE A 415 32.68 -7.24 -29.05
CA ILE A 415 33.80 -6.28 -28.99
C ILE A 415 33.61 -5.11 -29.96
N SER A 416 33.07 -5.34 -31.19
CA SER A 416 32.83 -4.25 -32.16
C SER A 416 31.82 -3.24 -31.65
N SER A 417 30.69 -3.70 -31.09
CA SER A 417 29.63 -2.82 -30.55
C SER A 417 30.10 -2.03 -29.33
N VAL A 418 30.94 -2.65 -28.50
CA VAL A 418 31.54 -1.98 -27.33
C VAL A 418 32.55 -0.91 -27.76
N MET A 419 33.35 -1.18 -28.80
CA MET A 419 34.26 -0.18 -29.37
C MET A 419 33.53 1.02 -29.93
N ASP A 420 32.43 0.79 -30.65
CA ASP A 420 31.61 1.85 -31.23
C ASP A 420 30.95 2.71 -30.15
N GLU A 421 30.37 2.09 -29.12
CA GLU A 421 29.71 2.80 -28.03
C GLU A 421 30.70 3.59 -27.14
N LEU A 422 31.83 2.98 -26.79
CA LEU A 422 32.83 3.63 -25.93
C LEU A 422 33.80 4.51 -26.72
N CYS A 423 33.70 4.57 -28.03
CA CYS A 423 34.63 5.28 -28.94
C CYS A 423 36.08 4.91 -28.66
N LEU A 424 36.38 3.64 -28.37
CA LEU A 424 37.70 3.16 -28.04
C LEU A 424 38.30 2.31 -29.16
N PRO A 425 39.60 2.54 -29.54
CA PRO A 425 40.31 1.63 -30.42
C PRO A 425 40.40 0.23 -29.85
N ARG A 426 40.34 -0.80 -30.68
CA ARG A 426 40.38 -2.23 -30.26
C ARG A 426 41.56 -2.56 -29.35
N ARG A 427 42.72 -2.00 -29.66
CA ARG A 427 43.94 -2.19 -28.84
C ARG A 427 43.76 -1.66 -27.43
N THR A 428 43.27 -0.44 -27.29
CA THR A 428 43.00 0.21 -25.99
C THR A 428 41.96 -0.51 -25.18
N LEU A 429 40.87 -0.98 -25.82
CA LEU A 429 39.84 -1.77 -25.13
C LEU A 429 40.40 -3.09 -24.59
N ASN A 430 41.18 -3.83 -25.42
CA ASN A 430 41.82 -5.08 -25.00
C ASN A 430 42.82 -4.87 -23.86
N GLU A 431 43.65 -3.82 -23.93
CA GLU A 431 44.62 -3.45 -22.85
C GLU A 431 43.86 -3.15 -21.54
N LYS A 432 42.78 -2.41 -21.60
CA LYS A 432 41.95 -2.10 -20.41
C LYS A 432 41.21 -3.33 -19.89
N MET A 433 40.65 -4.18 -20.76
CA MET A 433 40.02 -5.43 -20.36
C MET A 433 41.02 -6.37 -19.65
N ALA A 434 42.22 -6.52 -20.22
CA ALA A 434 43.30 -7.31 -19.60
C ALA A 434 43.75 -6.74 -18.24
N LYS A 435 43.89 -5.41 -18.15
CA LYS A 435 44.23 -4.72 -16.90
C LYS A 435 43.21 -4.93 -15.80
N TYR A 436 41.92 -4.96 -16.13
CA TYR A 436 40.80 -5.10 -15.18
C TYR A 436 40.34 -6.55 -14.97
N GLY A 437 40.97 -7.52 -15.63
CA GLY A 437 40.63 -8.94 -15.49
C GLY A 437 39.28 -9.33 -16.12
N LEU A 438 38.81 -8.56 -17.11
CA LEU A 438 37.56 -8.82 -17.82
C LEU A 438 37.84 -9.74 -19.01
N GLN A 439 37.13 -10.87 -19.08
CA GLN A 439 37.27 -11.80 -20.19
C GLN A 439 36.00 -11.84 -21.02
N ARG A 440 36.14 -11.93 -22.34
CA ARG A 440 34.98 -12.00 -23.25
C ARG A 440 34.07 -13.20 -22.95
N SER A 441 34.66 -14.31 -22.48
CA SER A 441 33.93 -15.52 -22.09
C SER A 441 32.88 -15.29 -21.02
N ASP A 442 33.05 -14.26 -20.19
CA ASP A 442 32.18 -13.97 -19.04
C ASP A 442 30.87 -13.28 -19.47
N TYR A 443 30.76 -12.95 -20.76
CA TYR A 443 29.65 -12.19 -21.35
C TYR A 443 28.94 -12.87 -22.51
N LEU A 444 29.26 -14.14 -22.79
CA LEU A 444 28.69 -14.92 -23.88
C LEU A 444 27.48 -15.73 -23.48
#